data_a1b70b441cdd2b511205dc213f91fef9
#
_entry.id   a1b70b441cdd2b511205dc213f91fef9
#
_cell.length_a   1.000
_cell.length_b   1.000
_cell.length_c   1.000
_cell.angle_alpha   90.00
_cell.angle_beta   90.00
_cell.angle_gamma   90.00
#
_symmetry.space_group_name_H-M   'P 1'
#
loop_
_entity.id
_entity.type
_entity.pdbx_description
1 polymer ?
#
loop_
_entity_poly.entity_id
_entity_poly.type
_entity_poly.pdbx_seq_one_letter_code
_entity_poly.pdbx_strand_id
1 'polypeptide(L)'
;ALPENLVLQVVSEIHDPVTTTDELIPSGETSSYRSNPLGLAEFTLSRKDPKYVARAKAIQKAETERMAGGHPCEAVPAVKDIMHTVKEKYPDANHTNTGFGSTIFAVKPGDGSAREQAASCQKVLGGWANIANEYATKRYRSNLINWGMLPFLIEKGELPFKNLDYLFIPGIKKAVEEKADTITAYKVGEDGLTPFTMTLGELTDEERQIILKGCLINYNRV
;
A
#
# COMPACT_ATOMS: atom_id res chain seq x y z
N ALA A 1 -1.43 -12.97 -4.91
CA ALA A 1 0.01 -13.11 -4.64
C ALA A 1 0.74 -11.79 -4.90
N LEU A 2 1.82 -11.56 -4.19
CA LEU A 2 2.63 -10.35 -4.36
C LEU A 2 3.29 -10.34 -5.75
N PRO A 3 3.10 -9.29 -6.57
CA PRO A 3 3.79 -9.17 -7.86
C PRO A 3 5.30 -8.94 -7.68
N GLU A 4 6.06 -9.13 -8.73
CA GLU A 4 7.51 -8.88 -8.70
C GLU A 4 7.83 -7.43 -8.39
N ASN A 5 7.09 -6.49 -8.98
CA ASN A 5 7.25 -5.06 -8.79
C ASN A 5 5.92 -4.41 -8.42
N LEU A 6 5.98 -3.24 -7.79
CA LEU A 6 4.80 -2.44 -7.49
C LEU A 6 4.97 -1.00 -7.99
N VAL A 7 3.89 -0.45 -8.52
CA VAL A 7 3.70 0.98 -8.74
C VAL A 7 2.56 1.42 -7.83
N LEU A 8 2.86 2.29 -6.88
CA LEU A 8 1.91 2.76 -5.87
C LEU A 8 1.75 4.27 -5.96
N GLN A 9 0.51 4.73 -5.89
CA GLN A 9 0.25 6.15 -5.71
C GLN A 9 0.06 6.45 -4.23
N VAL A 10 0.70 7.51 -3.74
CA VAL A 10 0.48 8.01 -2.38
C VAL A 10 -0.85 8.76 -2.37
N VAL A 11 -1.84 8.23 -1.69
CA VAL A 11 -3.20 8.78 -1.71
C VAL A 11 -3.64 9.43 -0.41
N SER A 12 -2.80 9.36 0.61
CA SER A 12 -2.96 10.14 1.84
C SER A 12 -1.61 10.33 2.52
N GLU A 13 -1.43 11.49 3.14
CA GLU A 13 -0.21 11.87 3.83
C GLU A 13 -0.60 12.51 5.17
N ILE A 14 -0.36 11.79 6.26
CA ILE A 14 -0.81 12.16 7.61
C ILE A 14 0.39 12.47 8.48
N HIS A 15 0.56 13.72 8.85
CA HIS A 15 1.71 14.20 9.64
C HIS A 15 1.42 14.35 11.13
N ASP A 16 0.24 14.02 11.60
CA ASP A 16 -0.08 13.98 13.02
C ASP A 16 0.89 13.01 13.71
N PRO A 17 1.37 13.34 14.94
CA PRO A 17 2.33 12.48 15.66
C PRO A 17 1.85 11.04 15.83
N VAL A 18 0.55 10.83 16.00
CA VAL A 18 -0.08 9.52 16.13
C VAL A 18 -1.39 9.53 15.36
N THR A 19 -1.69 8.44 14.65
CA THR A 19 -2.99 8.23 14.00
C THR A 19 -3.65 7.01 14.63
N THR A 20 -4.86 7.21 15.16
CA THR A 20 -5.61 6.15 15.83
C THR A 20 -6.32 5.23 14.85
N THR A 21 -6.64 4.01 15.30
CA THR A 21 -7.46 3.09 14.52
C THR A 21 -8.85 3.66 14.25
N ASP A 22 -9.41 4.47 15.17
CA ASP A 22 -10.68 5.15 14.97
C ASP A 22 -10.62 6.24 13.90
N GLU A 23 -9.46 6.90 13.73
CA GLU A 23 -9.24 7.83 12.63
C GLU A 23 -9.10 7.12 11.29
N LEU A 24 -8.47 5.93 11.29
CA LEU A 24 -8.33 5.11 10.09
C LEU A 24 -9.69 4.55 9.65
N ILE A 25 -10.52 4.11 10.58
CA ILE A 25 -11.88 3.63 10.31
C ILE A 25 -12.82 4.01 11.46
N PRO A 26 -13.60 5.11 11.34
CA PRO A 26 -14.45 5.59 12.42
C PRO A 26 -15.52 4.58 12.85
N SER A 27 -15.57 4.26 14.15
CA SER A 27 -16.47 3.23 14.68
C SER A 27 -17.94 3.63 14.71
N GLY A 28 -18.21 4.91 14.99
CA GLY A 28 -19.58 5.41 15.12
C GLY A 28 -20.38 5.39 13.82
N GLU A 29 -19.69 5.61 12.70
CA GLU A 29 -20.33 5.67 11.38
C GLU A 29 -20.38 4.30 10.70
N THR A 30 -19.64 3.32 11.21
CA THR A 30 -19.44 2.04 10.53
C THR A 30 -20.23 0.88 11.15
N SER A 31 -20.90 1.08 12.27
CA SER A 31 -21.58 0.00 13.01
C SER A 31 -22.64 -0.72 12.17
N SER A 32 -23.34 -0.02 11.28
CA SER A 32 -24.36 -0.61 10.40
C SER A 32 -23.79 -1.35 9.19
N TYR A 33 -22.47 -1.27 8.95
CA TYR A 33 -21.81 -1.86 7.77
C TYR A 33 -20.88 -3.01 8.11
N ARG A 34 -20.94 -3.56 9.33
CA ARG A 34 -20.01 -4.63 9.79
C ARG A 34 -19.97 -5.85 8.88
N SER A 35 -21.09 -6.20 8.26
CA SER A 35 -21.21 -7.34 7.36
C SER A 35 -21.04 -6.98 5.88
N ASN A 36 -20.77 -5.72 5.56
CA ASN A 36 -20.60 -5.24 4.19
C ASN A 36 -19.23 -4.59 4.02
N PRO A 37 -18.19 -5.36 3.61
CA PRO A 37 -16.83 -4.83 3.48
C PRO A 37 -16.70 -3.65 2.53
N LEU A 38 -17.43 -3.66 1.41
CA LEU A 38 -17.37 -2.56 0.44
C LEU A 38 -18.01 -1.29 0.99
N GLY A 39 -19.16 -1.43 1.66
CA GLY A 39 -19.83 -0.29 2.31
C GLY A 39 -19.02 0.26 3.46
N LEU A 40 -18.39 -0.61 4.24
CA LEU A 40 -17.52 -0.21 5.34
C LEU A 40 -16.29 0.56 4.83
N ALA A 41 -15.69 0.11 3.74
CA ALA A 41 -14.50 0.74 3.17
C ALA A 41 -14.73 2.20 2.74
N GLU A 42 -15.97 2.58 2.39
CA GLU A 42 -16.30 3.96 2.05
C GLU A 42 -16.04 4.95 3.18
N PHE A 43 -15.96 4.47 4.43
CA PHE A 43 -15.70 5.31 5.60
C PHE A 43 -14.22 5.38 5.99
N THR A 44 -13.34 4.68 5.26
CA THR A 44 -11.90 4.68 5.55
C THR A 44 -11.36 6.11 5.50
N LEU A 45 -10.75 6.55 6.61
CA LEU A 45 -10.22 7.91 6.77
C LEU A 45 -11.25 9.02 6.54
N SER A 46 -12.56 8.73 6.63
CA SER A 46 -13.62 9.68 6.28
C SER A 46 -13.57 10.99 7.06
N ARG A 47 -13.12 10.95 8.30
CA ARG A 47 -12.95 12.16 9.14
C ARG A 47 -11.58 12.81 8.99
N LYS A 48 -10.53 12.00 8.77
CA LYS A 48 -9.14 12.46 8.73
C LYS A 48 -8.72 12.98 7.37
N ASP A 49 -9.04 12.23 6.33
CA ASP A 49 -8.79 12.60 4.94
C ASP A 49 -9.94 12.12 4.06
N PRO A 50 -11.01 12.93 3.94
CA PRO A 50 -12.20 12.53 3.19
C PRO A 50 -11.96 12.28 1.70
N LYS A 51 -10.85 12.73 1.14
CA LYS A 51 -10.49 12.50 -0.27
C LYS A 51 -9.78 11.15 -0.50
N TYR A 52 -9.40 10.47 0.57
CA TYR A 52 -8.64 9.20 0.47
C TYR A 52 -9.38 8.16 -0.37
N VAL A 53 -10.65 7.90 -0.08
CA VAL A 53 -11.42 6.83 -0.73
C VAL A 53 -11.48 7.04 -2.24
N ALA A 54 -11.80 8.24 -2.69
CA ALA A 54 -11.88 8.55 -4.11
C ALA A 54 -10.52 8.38 -4.81
N ARG A 55 -9.45 8.82 -4.16
CA ARG A 55 -8.08 8.69 -4.69
C ARG A 55 -7.65 7.22 -4.77
N ALA A 56 -7.92 6.45 -3.72
CA ALA A 56 -7.59 5.02 -3.69
C ALA A 56 -8.34 4.26 -4.80
N LYS A 57 -9.64 4.51 -4.94
CA LYS A 57 -10.45 3.90 -6.00
C LYS A 57 -9.97 4.27 -7.39
N ALA A 58 -9.51 5.51 -7.59
CA ALA A 58 -9.04 5.96 -8.88
C ALA A 58 -7.83 5.14 -9.36
N ILE A 59 -6.83 4.93 -8.51
CA ILE A 59 -5.66 4.12 -8.89
C ILE A 59 -5.97 2.62 -8.89
N GLN A 60 -6.90 2.17 -8.06
CA GLN A 60 -7.32 0.76 -8.04
C GLN A 60 -7.81 0.27 -9.41
N LYS A 61 -8.38 1.15 -10.22
CA LYS A 61 -8.84 0.82 -11.57
C LYS A 61 -7.72 0.26 -12.45
N ALA A 62 -6.47 0.71 -12.25
CA ALA A 62 -5.32 0.19 -12.99
C ALA A 62 -5.08 -1.30 -12.68
N GLU A 63 -5.16 -1.67 -11.41
CA GLU A 63 -4.99 -3.07 -11.00
C GLU A 63 -6.16 -3.94 -11.47
N THR A 64 -7.37 -3.43 -11.36
CA THR A 64 -8.57 -4.14 -11.84
C THR A 64 -8.45 -4.45 -13.34
N GLU A 65 -8.02 -3.49 -14.14
CA GLU A 65 -7.81 -3.68 -15.58
C GLU A 65 -6.71 -4.70 -15.86
N ARG A 66 -5.59 -4.61 -15.13
CA ARG A 66 -4.48 -5.56 -15.26
C ARG A 66 -4.92 -6.99 -14.93
N MET A 67 -5.67 -7.16 -13.85
CA MET A 67 -6.15 -8.49 -13.41
C MET A 67 -7.20 -9.08 -14.37
N ALA A 68 -7.88 -8.23 -15.13
CA ALA A 68 -8.82 -8.64 -16.17
C ALA A 68 -8.13 -8.97 -17.50
N GLY A 69 -6.80 -8.85 -17.57
CA GLY A 69 -6.01 -9.14 -18.77
C GLY A 69 -5.81 -7.95 -19.70
N GLY A 70 -6.28 -6.76 -19.32
CA GLY A 70 -6.12 -5.54 -20.08
C GLY A 70 -4.87 -4.74 -19.72
N HIS A 71 -4.74 -3.56 -20.29
CA HIS A 71 -3.64 -2.64 -19.99
C HIS A 71 -4.05 -1.61 -18.96
N PRO A 72 -3.31 -1.47 -17.84
CA PRO A 72 -3.63 -0.51 -16.78
C PRO A 72 -3.84 0.93 -17.26
N CYS A 73 -3.08 1.36 -18.28
CA CYS A 73 -3.18 2.72 -18.82
C CYS A 73 -4.52 3.02 -19.52
N GLU A 74 -5.29 2.01 -19.90
CA GLU A 74 -6.62 2.22 -20.45
C GLU A 74 -7.60 2.70 -19.39
N ALA A 75 -7.44 2.23 -18.16
CA ALA A 75 -8.27 2.66 -17.02
C ALA A 75 -7.71 3.91 -16.33
N VAL A 76 -6.38 4.03 -16.25
CA VAL A 76 -5.68 5.15 -15.60
C VAL A 76 -4.61 5.68 -16.56
N PRO A 77 -4.94 6.68 -17.40
CA PRO A 77 -4.03 7.17 -18.44
C PRO A 77 -2.64 7.61 -17.95
N ALA A 78 -2.55 8.16 -16.73
CA ALA A 78 -1.29 8.57 -16.14
C ALA A 78 -0.27 7.43 -16.02
N VAL A 79 -0.74 6.19 -15.91
CA VAL A 79 0.12 5.01 -15.79
C VAL A 79 1.00 4.82 -17.02
N LYS A 80 0.55 5.26 -18.20
CA LYS A 80 1.34 5.17 -19.43
C LYS A 80 2.68 5.91 -19.29
N ASP A 81 2.64 7.16 -18.85
CA ASP A 81 3.85 7.98 -18.67
C ASP A 81 4.70 7.45 -17.50
N ILE A 82 4.06 7.01 -16.43
CA ILE A 82 4.73 6.39 -15.29
C ILE A 82 5.54 5.17 -15.72
N MET A 83 4.92 4.26 -16.46
CA MET A 83 5.59 3.05 -16.93
C MET A 83 6.66 3.35 -17.97
N HIS A 84 6.45 4.38 -18.79
CA HIS A 84 7.48 4.81 -19.74
C HIS A 84 8.76 5.24 -19.00
N THR A 85 8.63 6.07 -17.97
CA THR A 85 9.76 6.49 -17.13
C THR A 85 10.41 5.32 -16.41
N VAL A 86 9.61 4.41 -15.86
CA VAL A 86 10.10 3.20 -15.18
C VAL A 86 10.94 2.33 -16.13
N LYS A 87 10.48 2.12 -17.35
CA LYS A 87 11.15 1.25 -18.34
C LYS A 87 12.47 1.79 -18.84
N GLU A 88 12.72 3.08 -18.70
CA GLU A 88 14.04 3.66 -19.07
C GLU A 88 15.16 3.03 -18.23
N LYS A 89 14.89 2.73 -16.95
CA LYS A 89 15.86 2.09 -16.05
C LYS A 89 15.59 0.59 -15.83
N TYR A 90 14.34 0.20 -15.87
CA TYR A 90 13.87 -1.18 -15.64
C TYR A 90 13.08 -1.66 -16.85
N PRO A 91 13.76 -1.97 -17.97
CA PRO A 91 13.08 -2.31 -19.24
C PRO A 91 12.22 -3.58 -19.17
N ASP A 92 12.49 -4.46 -18.21
CA ASP A 92 11.72 -5.69 -18.03
C ASP A 92 10.43 -5.50 -17.22
N ALA A 93 10.23 -4.33 -16.59
CA ALA A 93 9.01 -4.03 -15.88
C ALA A 93 7.86 -3.83 -16.86
N ASN A 94 6.75 -4.54 -16.63
CA ASN A 94 5.57 -4.49 -17.50
C ASN A 94 4.30 -4.81 -16.68
N HIS A 95 3.14 -4.73 -17.30
CA HIS A 95 1.86 -4.96 -16.64
C HIS A 95 1.63 -6.41 -16.19
N THR A 96 2.45 -7.38 -16.64
CA THR A 96 2.32 -8.77 -16.17
C THR A 96 3.08 -9.03 -14.87
N ASN A 97 4.17 -8.31 -14.62
CA ASN A 97 5.00 -8.48 -13.44
C ASN A 97 4.92 -7.32 -12.44
N THR A 98 4.12 -6.30 -12.72
CA THR A 98 4.03 -5.09 -11.91
C THR A 98 2.58 -4.86 -11.48
N GLY A 99 2.33 -4.84 -10.16
CA GLY A 99 1.03 -4.52 -9.60
C GLY A 99 0.86 -3.02 -9.38
N PHE A 100 -0.40 -2.57 -9.35
CA PHE A 100 -0.75 -1.17 -9.17
C PHE A 100 -1.69 -1.01 -7.97
N GLY A 101 -1.59 0.10 -7.29
CA GLY A 101 -2.49 0.39 -6.19
C GLY A 101 -2.07 1.60 -5.41
N SER A 102 -2.53 1.67 -4.15
CA SER A 102 -2.31 2.83 -3.29
C SER A 102 -1.46 2.49 -2.08
N THR A 103 -0.90 3.54 -1.52
CA THR A 103 -0.27 3.53 -0.20
C THR A 103 -0.64 4.82 0.53
N ILE A 104 -0.55 4.78 1.85
CA ILE A 104 -0.63 5.98 2.68
C ILE A 104 0.68 6.17 3.42
N PHE A 105 1.01 7.44 3.69
CA PHE A 105 2.04 7.77 4.68
C PHE A 105 1.35 8.24 5.96
N ALA A 106 1.83 7.75 7.10
CA ALA A 106 1.46 8.26 8.41
C ALA A 106 2.68 8.18 9.33
N VAL A 107 2.83 9.15 10.22
CA VAL A 107 3.98 9.18 11.15
C VAL A 107 3.96 7.96 12.08
N LYS A 108 2.83 7.70 12.73
CA LYS A 108 2.69 6.59 13.68
C LYS A 108 1.25 6.09 13.71
N PRO A 109 0.85 5.28 12.72
CA PRO A 109 -0.53 4.80 12.62
C PRO A 109 -0.80 3.58 13.50
N GLY A 110 -2.07 3.41 13.90
CA GLY A 110 -2.57 2.21 14.52
C GLY A 110 -2.67 2.23 16.03
N ASP A 111 -2.68 3.40 16.66
CA ASP A 111 -2.87 3.53 18.11
C ASP A 111 -4.31 3.20 18.53
N GLY A 112 -4.47 2.65 19.74
CA GLY A 112 -5.76 2.34 20.32
C GLY A 112 -6.16 0.88 20.14
N SER A 113 -7.45 0.59 20.31
CA SER A 113 -8.00 -0.76 20.14
C SER A 113 -7.76 -1.24 18.71
N ALA A 114 -7.10 -2.37 18.57
CA ALA A 114 -6.76 -2.90 17.26
C ALA A 114 -8.03 -3.34 16.54
N ARG A 115 -8.32 -2.67 15.47
CA ARG A 115 -9.46 -2.97 14.62
C ARG A 115 -8.92 -3.49 13.29
N GLU A 116 -9.26 -4.73 13.02
CA GLU A 116 -8.88 -5.38 11.77
C GLU A 116 -9.33 -4.54 10.56
N GLN A 117 -10.50 -3.90 10.66
CA GLN A 117 -11.04 -3.06 9.61
C GLN A 117 -10.15 -1.87 9.25
N ALA A 118 -9.31 -1.39 10.18
CA ALA A 118 -8.36 -0.32 9.88
C ALA A 118 -7.37 -0.73 8.79
N ALA A 119 -7.06 -2.02 8.70
CA ALA A 119 -6.20 -2.56 7.64
C ALA A 119 -7.02 -3.11 6.47
N SER A 120 -8.05 -3.93 6.74
CA SER A 120 -8.82 -4.60 5.70
C SER A 120 -9.52 -3.62 4.75
N CYS A 121 -10.01 -2.51 5.25
CA CYS A 121 -10.67 -1.50 4.41
C CYS A 121 -9.70 -0.86 3.42
N GLN A 122 -8.47 -0.64 3.81
CA GLN A 122 -7.44 -0.16 2.89
C GLN A 122 -7.16 -1.20 1.79
N LYS A 123 -7.09 -2.46 2.14
CA LYS A 123 -6.88 -3.55 1.18
C LYS A 123 -8.04 -3.66 0.19
N VAL A 124 -9.26 -3.57 0.66
CA VAL A 124 -10.47 -3.58 -0.19
C VAL A 124 -10.43 -2.45 -1.23
N LEU A 125 -9.86 -1.32 -0.87
CA LEU A 125 -9.71 -0.16 -1.78
C LEU A 125 -8.43 -0.21 -2.62
N GLY A 126 -7.75 -1.34 -2.67
CA GLY A 126 -6.55 -1.53 -3.49
C GLY A 126 -5.25 -1.11 -2.83
N GLY A 127 -5.24 -0.95 -1.50
CA GLY A 127 -4.02 -0.64 -0.76
C GLY A 127 -3.04 -1.81 -0.74
N TRP A 128 -1.77 -1.54 -1.04
CA TRP A 128 -0.69 -2.52 -1.00
C TRP A 128 0.25 -2.34 0.17
N ALA A 129 0.26 -1.16 0.77
CA ALA A 129 1.26 -0.82 1.78
C ALA A 129 0.81 0.34 2.65
N ASN A 130 1.41 0.42 3.84
CA ASN A 130 1.55 1.67 4.57
C ASN A 130 3.04 2.04 4.57
N ILE A 131 3.33 3.32 4.63
CA ILE A 131 4.68 3.84 4.85
C ILE A 131 4.62 4.68 6.12
N ALA A 132 5.42 4.34 7.12
CA ALA A 132 5.39 4.99 8.41
C ALA A 132 6.79 5.20 8.97
N ASN A 133 6.94 6.20 9.85
CA ASN A 133 8.18 6.32 10.61
C ASN A 133 8.22 5.26 11.72
N GLU A 134 7.04 4.88 12.22
CA GLU A 134 6.88 3.92 13.30
C GLU A 134 5.44 3.39 13.26
N TYR A 135 5.20 2.18 13.75
CA TYR A 135 3.84 1.65 13.95
C TYR A 135 3.48 1.75 15.43
N ALA A 136 2.30 2.30 15.72
CA ALA A 136 1.88 2.55 17.08
C ALA A 136 1.68 1.27 17.88
N THR A 137 1.22 0.20 17.23
CA THR A 137 1.01 -1.10 17.87
C THR A 137 1.49 -2.24 16.96
N LYS A 138 1.95 -3.33 17.59
CA LYS A 138 2.30 -4.55 16.86
C LYS A 138 1.05 -5.15 16.21
N ARG A 139 -0.11 -4.98 16.81
CA ARG A 139 -1.36 -5.56 16.32
C ARG A 139 -1.82 -4.91 15.03
N TYR A 140 -1.71 -3.60 14.90
CA TYR A 140 -2.01 -2.92 13.63
C TYR A 140 -1.08 -3.40 12.52
N ARG A 141 0.22 -3.47 12.82
CA ARG A 141 1.22 -3.98 11.87
C ARG A 141 0.93 -5.42 11.45
N SER A 142 0.56 -6.28 12.42
CA SER A 142 0.16 -7.67 12.13
C SER A 142 -1.09 -7.74 11.26
N ASN A 143 -2.06 -6.86 11.50
CA ASN A 143 -3.27 -6.80 10.68
C ASN A 143 -2.95 -6.41 9.23
N LEU A 144 -2.05 -5.46 9.01
CA LEU A 144 -1.58 -5.12 7.66
C LEU A 144 -1.00 -6.37 6.97
N ILE A 145 -0.10 -7.06 7.64
CA ILE A 145 0.55 -8.27 7.12
C ILE A 145 -0.47 -9.36 6.80
N ASN A 146 -1.42 -9.61 7.69
CA ASN A 146 -2.44 -10.64 7.49
C ASN A 146 -3.33 -10.37 6.27
N TRP A 147 -3.48 -9.12 5.88
CA TRP A 147 -4.19 -8.73 4.66
C TRP A 147 -3.26 -8.63 3.44
N GLY A 148 -1.99 -9.03 3.59
CA GLY A 148 -1.01 -9.02 2.50
C GLY A 148 -0.45 -7.65 2.19
N MET A 149 -0.62 -6.68 3.09
CA MET A 149 -0.07 -5.34 2.92
C MET A 149 1.33 -5.25 3.52
N LEU A 150 2.17 -4.45 2.87
CA LEU A 150 3.56 -4.25 3.25
C LEU A 150 3.68 -3.15 4.31
N PRO A 151 4.24 -3.45 5.50
CA PRO A 151 4.39 -2.45 6.57
C PRO A 151 5.74 -1.72 6.45
N PHE A 152 5.89 -0.89 5.44
CA PHE A 152 7.14 -0.16 5.22
C PHE A 152 7.44 0.83 6.33
N LEU A 153 8.72 0.95 6.66
CA LEU A 153 9.28 1.96 7.54
C LEU A 153 10.20 2.88 6.76
N ILE A 154 10.12 4.17 7.03
CA ILE A 154 10.99 5.19 6.48
C ILE A 154 11.52 6.06 7.61
N GLU A 155 12.76 6.53 7.49
CA GLU A 155 13.36 7.38 8.50
C GLU A 155 12.60 8.69 8.69
N LYS A 156 12.58 9.21 9.92
CA LYS A 156 12.02 10.52 10.21
C LYS A 156 12.81 11.61 9.49
N GLY A 157 12.10 12.64 9.09
CA GLY A 157 12.68 13.78 8.40
C GLY A 157 11.87 14.17 7.18
N GLU A 158 12.50 14.85 6.24
CA GLU A 158 11.87 15.24 5.00
C GLU A 158 11.55 14.00 4.15
N LEU A 159 10.29 13.90 3.70
CA LEU A 159 9.86 12.79 2.86
C LEU A 159 10.35 12.99 1.41
N PRO A 160 10.79 11.89 0.76
CA PRO A 160 11.18 11.95 -0.65
C PRO A 160 9.99 12.04 -1.61
N PHE A 161 8.78 11.99 -1.10
CA PHE A 161 7.54 12.03 -1.88
C PHE A 161 6.49 12.87 -1.17
N LYS A 162 5.43 13.17 -1.87
CA LYS A 162 4.25 13.87 -1.35
C LYS A 162 2.97 13.21 -1.86
N ASN A 163 1.85 13.65 -1.32
CA ASN A 163 0.54 13.13 -1.72
C ASN A 163 0.35 13.23 -3.24
N LEU A 164 -0.20 12.19 -3.83
CA LEU A 164 -0.43 11.97 -5.27
C LEU A 164 0.81 11.56 -6.07
N ASP A 165 2.00 11.56 -5.49
CA ASP A 165 3.20 11.02 -6.16
C ASP A 165 3.06 9.53 -6.42
N TYR A 166 3.66 9.07 -7.51
CA TYR A 166 3.80 7.66 -7.84
C TYR A 166 5.16 7.15 -7.37
N LEU A 167 5.14 5.97 -6.77
CA LEU A 167 6.34 5.28 -6.30
C LEU A 167 6.50 3.98 -7.06
N PHE A 168 7.72 3.67 -7.47
CA PHE A 168 8.05 2.39 -8.08
C PHE A 168 8.93 1.59 -7.12
N ILE A 169 8.53 0.35 -6.85
CA ILE A 169 9.25 -0.56 -5.94
C ILE A 169 9.64 -1.80 -6.74
N PRO A 170 10.84 -1.79 -7.36
CA PRO A 170 11.30 -2.94 -8.13
C PRO A 170 11.73 -4.08 -7.23
N GLY A 171 11.50 -5.31 -7.69
CA GLY A 171 11.99 -6.50 -7.02
C GLY A 171 11.44 -6.71 -5.61
N ILE A 172 10.26 -6.19 -5.29
CA ILE A 172 9.70 -6.30 -3.94
C ILE A 172 9.46 -7.76 -3.54
N LYS A 173 8.98 -8.58 -4.46
CA LYS A 173 8.76 -10.00 -4.19
C LYS A 173 10.07 -10.70 -3.82
N LYS A 174 11.11 -10.47 -4.59
CA LYS A 174 12.45 -11.02 -4.33
C LYS A 174 13.03 -10.49 -3.01
N ALA A 175 12.85 -9.21 -2.71
CA ALA A 175 13.31 -8.63 -1.47
C ALA A 175 12.67 -9.30 -0.24
N VAL A 176 11.38 -9.60 -0.31
CA VAL A 176 10.66 -10.32 0.75
C VAL A 176 11.18 -11.77 0.85
N GLU A 177 11.33 -12.46 -0.28
CA GLU A 177 11.83 -13.83 -0.33
C GLU A 177 13.24 -13.96 0.24
N GLU A 178 14.13 -13.03 -0.09
CA GLU A 178 15.55 -13.05 0.28
C GLU A 178 15.84 -12.36 1.61
N LYS A 179 14.81 -11.88 2.32
CA LYS A 179 14.97 -11.21 3.63
C LYS A 179 15.87 -9.97 3.55
N ALA A 180 15.70 -9.17 2.51
CA ALA A 180 16.50 -7.95 2.32
C ALA A 180 16.32 -6.99 3.49
N ASP A 181 17.42 -6.44 4.01
CA ASP A 181 17.42 -5.48 5.12
C ASP A 181 16.85 -4.13 4.69
N THR A 182 17.12 -3.74 3.45
CA THR A 182 16.66 -2.48 2.89
C THR A 182 15.95 -2.71 1.57
N ILE A 183 15.03 -1.81 1.25
CA ILE A 183 14.26 -1.85 0.02
C ILE A 183 14.46 -0.51 -0.68
N THR A 184 14.98 -0.56 -1.90
CA THR A 184 15.09 0.62 -2.73
C THR A 184 13.79 0.85 -3.47
N ALA A 185 13.25 2.05 -3.34
CA ALA A 185 12.09 2.51 -4.06
C ALA A 185 12.44 3.80 -4.80
N TYR A 186 11.59 4.20 -5.72
CA TYR A 186 11.81 5.41 -6.53
C TYR A 186 10.54 6.26 -6.54
N LYS A 187 10.72 7.57 -6.37
CA LYS A 187 9.70 8.51 -6.77
C LYS A 187 9.78 8.62 -8.30
N VAL A 188 8.64 8.46 -8.97
CA VAL A 188 8.54 8.57 -10.42
C VAL A 188 8.15 10.01 -10.78
N GLY A 189 9.07 10.76 -11.34
CA GLY A 189 8.85 12.14 -11.76
C GLY A 189 8.97 12.31 -13.27
N GLU A 190 8.69 13.52 -13.75
CA GLU A 190 8.84 13.85 -15.18
C GLU A 190 10.28 13.70 -15.66
N ASP A 191 11.24 13.99 -14.77
CA ASP A 191 12.68 13.96 -15.07
C ASP A 191 13.32 12.59 -14.81
N GLY A 192 12.55 11.59 -14.42
CA GLY A 192 13.07 10.24 -14.18
C GLY A 192 12.76 9.73 -12.77
N LEU A 193 13.55 8.76 -12.33
CA LEU A 193 13.40 8.08 -11.07
C LEU A 193 14.34 8.64 -10.02
N THR A 194 13.80 9.00 -8.85
CA THR A 194 14.60 9.47 -7.70
C THR A 194 14.57 8.40 -6.61
N PRO A 195 15.72 7.77 -6.27
CA PRO A 195 15.75 6.68 -5.32
C PRO A 195 15.60 7.15 -3.88
N PHE A 196 14.99 6.29 -3.06
CA PHE A 196 14.98 6.40 -1.61
C PHE A 196 14.91 5.00 -1.00
N THR A 197 15.20 4.90 0.29
CA THR A 197 15.31 3.62 0.98
C THR A 197 14.22 3.48 2.04
N MET A 198 13.62 2.31 2.09
CA MET A 198 12.69 1.90 3.14
C MET A 198 13.13 0.57 3.73
N THR A 199 12.53 0.18 4.86
CA THR A 199 12.70 -1.15 5.44
C THR A 199 11.33 -1.75 5.74
N LEU A 200 11.29 -3.06 5.97
CA LEU A 200 10.08 -3.74 6.44
C LEU A 200 10.14 -4.04 7.94
N GLY A 201 11.25 -3.68 8.58
CA GLY A 201 11.52 -4.09 9.94
C GLY A 201 11.75 -5.61 10.01
N GLU A 202 11.63 -6.17 11.21
CA GLU A 202 11.77 -7.61 11.38
C GLU A 202 10.45 -8.31 11.02
N LEU A 203 10.54 -9.27 10.10
CA LEU A 203 9.44 -10.13 9.72
C LEU A 203 9.81 -11.59 10.06
N THR A 204 8.85 -12.33 10.62
CA THR A 204 9.00 -13.77 10.78
C THR A 204 8.90 -14.46 9.42
N ASP A 205 9.36 -15.70 9.33
CA ASP A 205 9.22 -16.48 8.09
C ASP A 205 7.75 -16.67 7.71
N GLU A 206 6.88 -16.89 8.70
CA GLU A 206 5.43 -16.99 8.48
C GLU A 206 4.86 -15.68 7.91
N GLU A 207 5.23 -14.53 8.48
CA GLU A 207 4.78 -13.22 8.00
C GLU A 207 5.21 -12.97 6.55
N ARG A 208 6.44 -13.35 6.19
CA ARG A 208 6.91 -13.26 4.80
C ARG A 208 6.06 -14.09 3.86
N GLN A 209 5.75 -15.33 4.26
CA GLN A 209 4.93 -16.23 3.43
C GLN A 209 3.50 -15.68 3.26
N ILE A 210 2.93 -15.08 4.29
CA ILE A 210 1.62 -14.46 4.21
C ILE A 210 1.62 -13.33 3.19
N ILE A 211 2.63 -12.46 3.23
CA ILE A 211 2.78 -11.35 2.29
C ILE A 211 2.95 -11.89 0.85
N LEU A 212 3.80 -12.88 0.66
CA LEU A 212 4.07 -13.46 -0.66
C LEU A 212 2.83 -14.10 -1.27
N LYS A 213 2.00 -14.74 -0.46
CA LYS A 213 0.76 -15.39 -0.92
C LYS A 213 -0.42 -14.43 -1.06
N GLY A 214 -0.27 -13.20 -0.57
CA GLY A 214 -1.25 -12.15 -0.74
C GLY A 214 -2.16 -11.89 0.46
N CYS A 215 -2.35 -12.84 1.34
CA CYS A 215 -3.06 -12.66 2.63
C CYS A 215 -3.00 -13.94 3.46
N LEU A 216 -3.43 -13.83 4.72
CA LEU A 216 -3.45 -14.95 5.66
C LEU A 216 -4.33 -16.11 5.17
N ILE A 217 -5.49 -15.79 4.57
CA ILE A 217 -6.40 -16.83 4.05
C ILE A 217 -5.70 -17.64 2.96
N ASN A 218 -4.99 -17.00 2.04
CA ASN A 218 -4.24 -17.67 0.98
C ASN A 218 -3.10 -18.52 1.55
N TYR A 219 -2.43 -18.03 2.59
CA TYR A 219 -1.38 -18.77 3.28
C TYR A 219 -1.90 -20.08 3.88
N ASN A 220 -3.10 -20.06 4.44
CA ASN A 220 -3.71 -21.25 5.06
C ASN A 220 -4.35 -22.24 4.05
N ARG A 221 -4.43 -21.86 2.79
CA ARG A 221 -4.86 -22.79 1.74
C ARG A 221 -3.69 -23.70 1.35
N VAL A 222 -3.90 -24.95 1.56
CA VAL A 222 -2.90 -25.99 1.24
C VAL A 222 -3.23 -26.61 -0.11
#